data_6010e1237e68aa088d197bec3daecea2
#
_entry.id   6010e1237e68aa088d197bec3daecea2
#
_cell.length_a   1.000
_cell.length_b   1.000
_cell.length_c   1.000
_cell.angle_alpha   90.00
_cell.angle_beta   90.00
_cell.angle_gamma   90.00
#
_symmetry.space_group_name_H-M   'P 1'
#
loop_
_entity.id
_entity.type
_entity.pdbx_description
1 polymer ?
#
loop_
_entity_poly.entity_id
_entity_poly.type
_entity_poly.pdbx_seq_one_letter_code
_entity_poly.pdbx_strand_id
1 'polypeptide(L)'
;MLSNSQGQTPPVLFPNPPPPPPPQPPAPAQPHPPTQPPPQPPQQFPQFHVKSSLQIKKNAIIDDYKVTTQVLGLGINGKVLQILNKRTQEKFALKMLQDCPKARREVELHWRASQCPHIVRIVDVYENLYAGRKCLLIVMECLDGGELFSRIQDRGDQAFTEREASEIMKSIGEAIQYLHSINIAHRDVKSPVSKHAPENLLYTSKRPNAILKLTDFGFAKETTSHNSLTTPCYTPYYVAPEVLGPEKYDKSCDMWSLGVIMYILLCGYPPFYSNHGLAISPGMKTRIRMGQYEFPNPEWSEVSEEVKMLIRNLLKTEPTQRMTITEFMNHPWIMQSTKVPQTPLHTSRVLKEDKERWEDVKEEMTSALATMRVDYEQIKIKKIEDASNPLLLKRRKKARALEAAALAH
;
A
#
# COMPACT_ATOMS: atom_id res chain seq x y z
N MET A 1 -45.00 -11.86 -106.18
CA MET A 1 -44.15 -11.38 -107.26
C MET A 1 -43.36 -10.20 -106.74
N LEU A 2 -42.08 -10.37 -106.65
CA LEU A 2 -40.97 -9.44 -106.95
C LEU A 2 -41.06 -8.06 -106.34
N SER A 3 -40.05 -7.47 -105.82
CA SER A 3 -38.62 -7.51 -106.09
C SER A 3 -37.87 -6.72 -105.02
N ASN A 4 -36.65 -7.10 -104.83
CA ASN A 4 -35.58 -6.37 -104.07
C ASN A 4 -35.43 -4.91 -104.47
N SER A 5 -35.04 -4.08 -103.49
CA SER A 5 -34.12 -3.02 -103.74
C SER A 5 -33.32 -2.74 -102.46
N GLN A 6 -32.01 -2.98 -102.53
CA GLN A 6 -31.03 -2.63 -101.54
C GLN A 6 -30.88 -1.12 -101.44
N GLY A 7 -30.97 -0.58 -100.26
CA GLY A 7 -30.62 0.77 -99.96
C GLY A 7 -29.29 0.78 -99.13
N GLN A 8 -28.26 1.27 -99.79
CA GLN A 8 -26.97 1.53 -99.13
C GLN A 8 -27.09 2.74 -98.21
N THR A 9 -26.78 2.58 -96.98
CA THR A 9 -26.59 3.66 -96.00
C THR A 9 -25.19 4.24 -96.15
N PRO A 10 -25.03 5.60 -96.13
CA PRO A 10 -23.72 6.26 -96.24
C PRO A 10 -22.93 6.12 -94.95
N PRO A 11 -21.60 6.19 -95.03
CA PRO A 11 -20.75 6.03 -93.86
C PRO A 11 -20.88 7.18 -92.85
N VAL A 12 -21.10 6.83 -91.62
CA VAL A 12 -21.13 7.77 -90.50
C VAL A 12 -19.73 8.27 -90.21
N LEU A 13 -19.47 9.53 -90.45
CA LEU A 13 -18.26 10.23 -90.06
C LEU A 13 -18.28 10.44 -88.53
N PHE A 14 -17.41 9.81 -87.82
CA PHE A 14 -17.21 10.06 -86.41
C PHE A 14 -16.55 11.45 -86.26
N PRO A 15 -17.03 12.30 -85.34
CA PRO A 15 -16.37 13.58 -85.04
C PRO A 15 -15.02 13.32 -84.33
N ASN A 16 -14.04 14.09 -84.72
CA ASN A 16 -12.72 14.07 -84.08
C ASN A 16 -12.83 14.27 -82.54
N PRO A 17 -12.05 13.57 -81.77
CA PRO A 17 -12.04 13.80 -80.33
C PRO A 17 -11.61 15.25 -80.02
N PRO A 18 -12.17 15.89 -78.98
CA PRO A 18 -11.81 17.21 -78.59
C PRO A 18 -10.29 17.26 -78.15
N PRO A 19 -9.62 18.38 -78.30
CA PRO A 19 -8.25 18.52 -77.87
C PRO A 19 -8.10 18.32 -76.36
N PRO A 20 -6.96 17.78 -75.86
CA PRO A 20 -6.78 17.60 -74.45
C PRO A 20 -6.80 18.94 -73.72
N PRO A 21 -7.34 18.96 -72.48
CA PRO A 21 -7.41 20.19 -71.70
C PRO A 21 -5.98 20.69 -71.38
N PRO A 22 -5.79 22.00 -71.23
CA PRO A 22 -4.50 22.53 -70.86
C PRO A 22 -4.02 21.99 -69.52
N PRO A 23 -2.71 21.86 -69.29
CA PRO A 23 -2.18 21.35 -68.02
C PRO A 23 -2.61 22.26 -66.89
N GLN A 24 -3.20 21.66 -65.87
CA GLN A 24 -3.58 22.37 -64.65
C GLN A 24 -2.32 22.91 -63.94
N PRO A 25 -2.37 24.08 -63.34
CA PRO A 25 -1.27 24.60 -62.53
C PRO A 25 -0.99 23.62 -61.37
N PRO A 26 0.26 23.45 -60.94
CA PRO A 26 0.59 22.53 -59.84
C PRO A 26 -0.20 22.93 -58.58
N ALA A 27 -0.83 21.94 -57.96
CA ALA A 27 -1.53 22.11 -56.69
C ALA A 27 -0.59 22.73 -55.65
N PRO A 28 -1.08 23.64 -54.79
CA PRO A 28 -0.27 24.19 -53.73
C PRO A 28 0.23 23.02 -52.87
N ALA A 29 1.54 23.00 -52.56
CA ALA A 29 2.16 21.99 -51.73
C ALA A 29 1.39 21.89 -50.40
N GLN A 30 0.91 20.68 -50.10
CA GLN A 30 0.35 20.40 -48.80
C GLN A 30 1.43 20.63 -47.72
N PRO A 31 1.09 21.28 -46.61
CA PRO A 31 2.03 21.41 -45.52
C PRO A 31 2.45 20.00 -45.08
N HIS A 32 3.73 19.72 -45.07
CA HIS A 32 4.30 18.50 -44.55
C HIS A 32 3.77 18.32 -43.11
N PRO A 33 3.35 17.09 -42.71
CA PRO A 33 3.04 16.82 -41.31
C PRO A 33 4.26 17.23 -40.47
N PRO A 34 4.05 17.83 -39.29
CA PRO A 34 5.14 18.27 -38.44
C PRO A 34 6.07 17.07 -38.21
N THR A 35 7.33 17.24 -38.54
CA THR A 35 8.41 16.28 -38.31
C THR A 35 8.32 15.93 -36.81
N GLN A 36 8.04 14.65 -36.47
CA GLN A 36 8.11 14.19 -35.09
C GLN A 36 9.48 14.54 -34.57
N PRO A 37 9.61 15.14 -33.38
CA PRO A 37 10.88 15.35 -32.75
C PRO A 37 11.60 13.99 -32.68
N PRO A 38 12.93 13.95 -32.85
CA PRO A 38 13.67 12.69 -32.72
C PRO A 38 13.31 12.02 -31.39
N PRO A 39 13.24 10.68 -31.37
CA PRO A 39 12.94 9.95 -30.11
C PRO A 39 13.94 10.43 -29.07
N GLN A 40 13.40 10.95 -27.97
CA GLN A 40 14.24 11.33 -26.83
C GLN A 40 15.01 10.08 -26.42
N PRO A 41 16.33 10.21 -26.16
CA PRO A 41 17.10 9.09 -25.65
C PRO A 41 16.36 8.54 -24.43
N PRO A 42 16.33 7.21 -24.23
CA PRO A 42 15.65 6.61 -23.10
C PRO A 42 16.08 7.37 -21.86
N GLN A 43 15.10 7.91 -21.12
CA GLN A 43 15.34 8.58 -19.85
C GLN A 43 16.13 7.57 -19.02
N GLN A 44 17.41 7.85 -18.84
CA GLN A 44 18.22 7.11 -17.89
C GLN A 44 17.52 7.31 -16.55
N PHE A 45 16.85 6.25 -16.10
CA PHE A 45 16.46 6.17 -14.70
C PHE A 45 17.72 6.52 -13.91
N PRO A 46 17.63 7.42 -12.91
CA PRO A 46 18.78 7.74 -12.10
C PRO A 46 19.40 6.42 -11.67
N GLN A 47 20.68 6.22 -12.01
CA GLN A 47 21.41 5.03 -11.57
C GLN A 47 21.31 5.04 -10.06
N PHE A 48 20.51 4.11 -9.54
CA PHE A 48 20.40 3.91 -8.11
C PHE A 48 21.80 3.54 -7.64
N HIS A 49 22.47 4.49 -6.99
CA HIS A 49 23.67 4.17 -6.26
C HIS A 49 23.30 3.06 -5.27
N VAL A 50 23.73 1.84 -5.55
CA VAL A 50 23.61 0.74 -4.61
C VAL A 50 24.30 1.23 -3.34
N LYS A 51 23.52 1.54 -2.30
CA LYS A 51 24.06 1.88 -1.01
C LYS A 51 25.00 0.75 -0.63
N SER A 52 26.21 1.09 -0.22
CA SER A 52 27.14 0.14 0.36
C SER A 52 26.41 -0.73 1.38
N SER A 53 26.83 -1.97 1.53
CA SER A 53 26.27 -2.90 2.53
C SER A 53 26.09 -2.21 3.88
N LEU A 54 25.01 -2.54 4.58
CA LEU A 54 24.70 -1.97 5.90
C LEU A 54 25.90 -2.15 6.84
N GLN A 55 26.47 -1.04 7.30
CA GLN A 55 27.53 -1.04 8.30
C GLN A 55 26.92 -0.76 9.67
N ILE A 56 26.98 -1.76 10.55
CA ILE A 56 26.49 -1.61 11.92
C ILE A 56 27.64 -1.10 12.80
N LYS A 57 27.46 0.11 13.36
CA LYS A 57 28.43 0.75 14.24
C LYS A 57 28.45 0.07 15.61
N LYS A 58 29.64 -0.07 16.19
CA LYS A 58 29.85 -0.73 17.49
C LYS A 58 30.17 0.23 18.62
N ASN A 59 30.54 1.48 18.31
CA ASN A 59 30.69 2.52 19.31
C ASN A 59 29.34 2.87 19.97
N ALA A 60 29.38 3.48 21.14
CA ALA A 60 28.17 3.88 21.82
C ALA A 60 27.43 4.98 21.03
N ILE A 61 26.11 4.84 20.86
CA ILE A 61 25.31 5.84 20.14
C ILE A 61 25.42 7.23 20.79
N ILE A 62 25.62 7.26 22.12
CA ILE A 62 25.79 8.50 22.86
C ILE A 62 27.09 9.25 22.55
N ASP A 63 28.04 8.63 21.82
CA ASP A 63 29.22 9.36 21.32
C ASP A 63 28.83 10.35 20.23
N ASP A 64 27.89 9.96 19.35
CA ASP A 64 27.47 10.72 18.17
C ASP A 64 26.17 11.48 18.39
N TYR A 65 25.25 10.99 19.24
CA TYR A 65 23.92 11.54 19.44
C TYR A 65 23.60 11.81 20.92
N LYS A 66 22.82 12.86 21.16
CA LYS A 66 22.17 13.12 22.44
C LYS A 66 20.76 12.54 22.42
N VAL A 67 20.49 11.55 23.26
CA VAL A 67 19.15 10.97 23.42
C VAL A 67 18.30 11.92 24.27
N THR A 68 17.09 12.23 23.77
CA THR A 68 16.12 13.07 24.50
C THR A 68 15.02 12.20 25.12
N THR A 69 14.23 12.78 26.00
CA THR A 69 13.04 12.12 26.58
C THR A 69 11.81 12.23 25.71
N GLN A 70 11.90 12.97 24.59
CA GLN A 70 10.74 13.18 23.70
C GLN A 70 10.42 11.91 22.95
N VAL A 71 9.21 11.38 23.17
CA VAL A 71 8.65 10.25 22.42
C VAL A 71 8.00 10.78 21.14
N LEU A 72 8.45 10.29 20.00
CA LEU A 72 7.89 10.62 18.68
C LEU A 72 6.76 9.67 18.28
N GLY A 73 6.77 8.45 18.81
CA GLY A 73 5.75 7.45 18.51
C GLY A 73 5.93 6.16 19.32
N LEU A 74 4.88 5.35 19.30
CA LEU A 74 4.89 4.02 19.90
C LEU A 74 4.77 3.00 18.77
N GLY A 75 5.88 2.37 18.40
CA GLY A 75 5.88 1.23 17.48
C GLY A 75 5.51 -0.07 18.18
N ILE A 76 5.19 -1.10 17.39
CA ILE A 76 4.87 -2.46 17.88
C ILE A 76 6.02 -3.02 18.73
N ASN A 77 7.25 -2.67 18.38
CA ASN A 77 8.48 -3.16 19.01
C ASN A 77 9.08 -2.17 20.03
N GLY A 78 8.38 -1.11 20.41
CA GLY A 78 8.84 -0.15 21.42
C GLY A 78 8.65 1.32 21.04
N LYS A 79 9.20 2.19 21.87
CA LYS A 79 9.13 3.64 21.70
C LYS A 79 10.11 4.11 20.63
N VAL A 80 9.70 5.09 19.84
CA VAL A 80 10.56 5.87 18.97
C VAL A 80 10.87 7.19 19.67
N LEU A 81 12.15 7.45 19.92
CA LEU A 81 12.60 8.64 20.65
C LEU A 81 13.21 9.66 19.70
N GLN A 82 13.12 10.94 20.04
CA GLN A 82 13.90 11.97 19.38
C GLN A 82 15.33 11.95 19.89
N ILE A 83 16.29 12.04 18.97
CA ILE A 83 17.72 12.23 19.28
C ILE A 83 18.26 13.43 18.49
N LEU A 84 19.34 14.00 18.96
CA LEU A 84 20.05 15.11 18.32
C LEU A 84 21.46 14.69 17.97
N ASN A 85 21.86 14.90 16.72
CA ASN A 85 23.26 14.74 16.34
C ASN A 85 24.10 15.76 17.09
N LYS A 86 25.13 15.33 17.80
CA LYS A 86 25.94 16.23 18.66
C LYS A 86 26.71 17.29 17.88
N ARG A 87 27.08 16.98 16.63
CA ARG A 87 27.85 17.88 15.76
C ARG A 87 26.97 18.87 15.01
N THR A 88 25.88 18.36 14.38
CA THR A 88 25.02 19.19 13.52
C THR A 88 23.80 19.76 14.25
N GLN A 89 23.47 19.24 15.42
CA GLN A 89 22.25 19.56 16.19
C GLN A 89 20.94 19.21 15.45
N GLU A 90 21.04 18.47 14.37
CA GLU A 90 19.88 17.97 13.62
C GLU A 90 19.12 16.89 14.41
N LYS A 91 17.80 16.90 14.23
CA LYS A 91 16.89 15.95 14.86
C LYS A 91 16.80 14.68 14.05
N PHE A 92 16.84 13.54 14.74
CA PHE A 92 16.62 12.21 14.19
C PHE A 92 15.66 11.43 15.07
N ALA A 93 15.12 10.33 14.54
CA ALA A 93 14.31 9.38 15.27
C ALA A 93 15.14 8.14 15.60
N LEU A 94 15.02 7.65 16.82
CA LEU A 94 15.68 6.45 17.31
C LEU A 94 14.66 5.36 17.60
N LYS A 95 14.74 4.25 16.91
CA LYS A 95 14.03 2.99 17.21
C LYS A 95 14.99 1.99 17.81
N MET A 96 14.64 1.41 18.95
CA MET A 96 15.43 0.40 19.59
C MET A 96 14.75 -0.97 19.46
N LEU A 97 15.48 -1.97 18.98
CA LEU A 97 15.06 -3.36 18.89
C LEU A 97 16.00 -4.24 19.69
N GLN A 98 15.45 -5.23 20.40
CA GLN A 98 16.29 -6.29 20.96
C GLN A 98 16.96 -7.07 19.82
N ASP A 99 18.28 -7.31 19.90
CA ASP A 99 19.01 -8.04 18.87
C ASP A 99 18.54 -9.50 18.79
N CYS A 100 17.93 -9.82 17.67
CA CYS A 100 17.49 -11.17 17.33
C CYS A 100 17.42 -11.30 15.79
N PRO A 101 17.33 -12.53 15.25
CA PRO A 101 17.26 -12.71 13.78
C PRO A 101 16.13 -11.92 13.12
N LYS A 102 14.97 -11.81 13.76
CA LYS A 102 13.83 -11.01 13.26
C LYS A 102 14.17 -9.52 13.17
N ALA A 103 14.77 -8.96 14.23
CA ALA A 103 15.17 -7.55 14.25
C ALA A 103 16.24 -7.24 13.20
N ARG A 104 17.24 -8.11 13.04
CA ARG A 104 18.28 -7.97 12.00
C ARG A 104 17.68 -7.99 10.61
N ARG A 105 16.70 -8.86 10.36
CA ARG A 105 15.98 -8.92 9.09
C ARG A 105 15.16 -7.66 8.84
N GLU A 106 14.43 -7.15 9.83
CA GLU A 106 13.71 -5.88 9.74
C GLU A 106 14.65 -4.75 9.32
N VAL A 107 15.80 -4.64 9.97
CA VAL A 107 16.80 -3.59 9.68
C VAL A 107 17.37 -3.75 8.27
N GLU A 108 17.68 -4.97 7.84
CA GLU A 108 18.20 -5.25 6.50
C GLU A 108 17.20 -4.85 5.40
N LEU A 109 15.94 -5.28 5.53
CA LEU A 109 14.88 -4.96 4.57
C LEU A 109 14.60 -3.45 4.52
N HIS A 110 14.55 -2.81 5.67
CA HIS A 110 14.37 -1.37 5.77
C HIS A 110 15.55 -0.60 5.15
N TRP A 111 16.78 -1.05 5.39
CA TRP A 111 17.97 -0.45 4.78
C TRP A 111 17.92 -0.50 3.26
N ARG A 112 17.57 -1.64 2.68
CA ARG A 112 17.38 -1.80 1.23
C ARG A 112 16.29 -0.87 0.69
N ALA A 113 15.21 -0.69 1.45
CA ALA A 113 14.09 0.18 1.10
C ALA A 113 14.37 1.67 1.24
N SER A 114 15.37 2.07 2.04
CA SER A 114 15.69 3.47 2.38
C SER A 114 16.12 4.34 1.20
N GLN A 115 16.29 3.79 0.01
CA GLN A 115 16.62 4.53 -1.21
C GLN A 115 15.40 5.28 -1.79
N CYS A 116 14.18 4.81 -1.48
CA CYS A 116 12.95 5.39 -2.00
C CYS A 116 12.63 6.72 -1.28
N PRO A 117 12.31 7.81 -2.02
CA PRO A 117 11.94 9.10 -1.42
C PRO A 117 10.69 9.03 -0.53
N HIS A 118 9.77 8.08 -0.80
CA HIS A 118 8.53 7.87 -0.06
C HIS A 118 8.62 6.78 1.01
N ILE A 119 9.84 6.43 1.43
CA ILE A 119 10.12 5.52 2.55
C ILE A 119 11.04 6.24 3.53
N VAL A 120 10.75 6.11 4.84
CA VAL A 120 11.59 6.70 5.86
C VAL A 120 13.02 6.18 5.77
N ARG A 121 13.98 7.09 5.75
CA ARG A 121 15.39 6.78 5.53
C ARG A 121 16.09 6.38 6.82
N ILE A 122 16.79 5.25 6.82
CA ILE A 122 17.78 4.91 7.83
C ILE A 122 19.05 5.71 7.57
N VAL A 123 19.57 6.33 8.62
CA VAL A 123 20.82 7.12 8.59
C VAL A 123 21.98 6.30 9.14
N ASP A 124 21.80 5.72 10.31
CA ASP A 124 22.80 4.92 11.00
C ASP A 124 22.13 3.74 11.73
N VAL A 125 22.91 2.69 11.97
CA VAL A 125 22.53 1.57 12.85
C VAL A 125 23.66 1.26 13.80
N TYR A 126 23.34 1.16 15.10
CA TYR A 126 24.27 0.82 16.16
C TYR A 126 23.90 -0.52 16.79
N GLU A 127 24.91 -1.29 17.19
CA GLU A 127 24.75 -2.43 18.09
C GLU A 127 25.33 -2.05 19.46
N ASN A 128 24.46 -1.85 20.44
CA ASN A 128 24.88 -1.49 21.80
C ASN A 128 24.24 -2.40 22.83
N LEU A 129 24.77 -2.35 24.05
CA LEU A 129 24.16 -2.98 25.23
C LEU A 129 23.21 -1.98 25.90
N TYR A 130 21.98 -2.40 26.15
CA TYR A 130 21.02 -1.68 26.95
C TYR A 130 20.46 -2.59 28.03
N ALA A 131 20.59 -2.20 29.29
CA ALA A 131 20.22 -3.04 30.45
C ALA A 131 20.78 -4.48 30.38
N GLY A 132 22.03 -4.64 29.95
CA GLY A 132 22.71 -5.92 29.82
C GLY A 132 22.29 -6.77 28.60
N ARG A 133 21.42 -6.26 27.73
CA ARG A 133 20.97 -6.95 26.52
C ARG A 133 21.51 -6.27 25.28
N LYS A 134 21.87 -7.07 24.27
CA LYS A 134 22.23 -6.55 22.95
C LYS A 134 21.00 -5.97 22.27
N CYS A 135 21.13 -4.73 21.78
CA CYS A 135 20.09 -4.02 21.05
C CYS A 135 20.64 -3.46 19.75
N LEU A 136 19.78 -3.43 18.75
CA LEU A 136 19.97 -2.66 17.52
C LEU A 136 19.30 -1.29 17.68
N LEU A 137 20.07 -0.25 17.49
CA LEU A 137 19.63 1.14 17.59
C LEU A 137 19.57 1.73 16.19
N ILE A 138 18.37 1.92 15.66
CA ILE A 138 18.15 2.38 14.30
C ILE A 138 17.91 3.89 14.34
N VAL A 139 18.83 4.64 13.74
CA VAL A 139 18.71 6.09 13.57
C VAL A 139 18.07 6.37 12.22
N MET A 140 16.96 7.06 12.22
CA MET A 140 16.17 7.40 11.03
C MET A 140 16.00 8.92 10.94
N GLU A 141 15.68 9.42 9.73
CA GLU A 141 15.22 10.79 9.59
C GLU A 141 14.01 11.06 10.50
N CYS A 142 13.92 12.26 11.01
CA CYS A 142 12.81 12.67 11.87
C CYS A 142 11.62 13.09 11.02
N LEU A 143 10.46 12.46 11.22
CA LEU A 143 9.21 12.79 10.56
C LEU A 143 8.30 13.48 11.59
N ASP A 144 8.25 14.81 11.56
CA ASP A 144 7.51 15.63 12.54
C ASP A 144 6.26 16.30 11.95
N GLY A 145 5.91 15.93 10.72
CA GLY A 145 4.76 16.49 9.99
C GLY A 145 3.40 15.91 10.39
N GLY A 146 3.40 14.87 11.23
CA GLY A 146 2.18 14.17 11.66
C GLY A 146 1.69 13.10 10.70
N GLU A 147 0.65 12.43 11.13
CA GLU A 147 0.02 11.31 10.43
C GLU A 147 -0.90 11.80 9.30
N LEU A 148 -1.04 11.02 8.23
CA LEU A 148 -1.82 11.35 7.04
C LEU A 148 -3.26 11.78 7.39
N PHE A 149 -4.00 10.92 8.08
CA PHE A 149 -5.42 11.19 8.34
C PHE A 149 -5.65 12.21 9.44
N SER A 150 -4.77 12.29 10.44
CA SER A 150 -4.80 13.38 11.43
C SER A 150 -4.67 14.73 10.74
N ARG A 151 -3.80 14.82 9.74
CA ARG A 151 -3.58 16.05 8.98
C ARG A 151 -4.80 16.43 8.12
N ILE A 152 -5.54 15.44 7.59
CA ILE A 152 -6.81 15.67 6.89
C ILE A 152 -7.90 16.11 7.87
N GLN A 153 -7.98 15.51 9.06
CA GLN A 153 -8.91 15.92 10.12
C GLN A 153 -8.71 17.35 10.58
N ASP A 154 -7.45 17.80 10.69
CA ASP A 154 -7.09 19.08 11.26
C ASP A 154 -7.18 20.26 10.27
N ARG A 155 -7.72 20.04 9.06
CA ARG A 155 -7.79 21.03 7.97
C ARG A 155 -8.70 22.24 8.21
N GLY A 156 -9.46 22.30 9.27
CA GLY A 156 -10.47 23.38 9.41
C GLY A 156 -11.57 23.28 8.35
N ASP A 157 -11.89 24.40 7.71
CA ASP A 157 -12.98 24.49 6.72
C ASP A 157 -12.53 24.21 5.28
N GLN A 158 -11.25 23.98 5.05
CA GLN A 158 -10.74 23.61 3.73
C GLN A 158 -11.16 22.19 3.36
N ALA A 159 -11.90 22.06 2.26
CA ALA A 159 -12.29 20.76 1.75
C ALA A 159 -11.05 19.95 1.31
N PHE A 160 -11.05 18.68 1.65
CA PHE A 160 -10.13 17.70 1.07
C PHE A 160 -10.63 17.33 -0.31
N THR A 161 -9.78 17.34 -1.32
CA THR A 161 -10.20 17.17 -2.72
C THR A 161 -9.81 15.81 -3.29
N GLU A 162 -10.50 15.39 -4.35
CA GLU A 162 -10.19 14.17 -5.08
C GLU A 162 -8.77 14.19 -5.66
N ARG A 163 -8.31 15.35 -6.17
CA ARG A 163 -6.93 15.54 -6.65
C ARG A 163 -5.90 15.24 -5.54
N GLU A 164 -6.11 15.77 -4.36
CA GLU A 164 -5.23 15.52 -3.21
C GLU A 164 -5.22 14.04 -2.82
N ALA A 165 -6.38 13.38 -2.87
CA ALA A 165 -6.47 11.93 -2.67
C ALA A 165 -5.65 11.16 -3.71
N SER A 166 -5.73 11.54 -4.98
CA SER A 166 -4.95 10.94 -6.06
C SER A 166 -3.44 11.15 -5.88
N GLU A 167 -3.00 12.36 -5.53
CA GLU A 167 -1.59 12.68 -5.29
C GLU A 167 -1.03 11.89 -4.09
N ILE A 168 -1.81 11.75 -3.03
CA ILE A 168 -1.47 10.92 -1.87
C ILE A 168 -1.33 9.45 -2.28
N MET A 169 -2.31 8.92 -3.02
CA MET A 169 -2.27 7.53 -3.49
C MET A 169 -1.10 7.26 -4.42
N LYS A 170 -0.73 8.24 -5.26
CA LYS A 170 0.47 8.16 -6.08
C LYS A 170 1.75 8.04 -5.24
N SER A 171 1.90 8.87 -4.22
CA SER A 171 3.06 8.84 -3.31
C SER A 171 3.19 7.50 -2.59
N ILE A 172 2.08 6.96 -2.08
CA ILE A 172 2.05 5.63 -1.45
C ILE A 172 2.35 4.54 -2.49
N GLY A 173 1.79 4.66 -3.68
CA GLY A 173 2.04 3.76 -4.80
C GLY A 173 3.52 3.70 -5.20
N GLU A 174 4.21 4.82 -5.24
CA GLU A 174 5.66 4.90 -5.51
C GLU A 174 6.47 4.13 -4.46
N ALA A 175 6.12 4.26 -3.18
CA ALA A 175 6.76 3.47 -2.12
C ALA A 175 6.55 1.96 -2.31
N ILE A 176 5.32 1.53 -2.58
CA ILE A 176 5.00 0.11 -2.80
C ILE A 176 5.63 -0.41 -4.10
N GLN A 177 5.64 0.39 -5.17
CA GLN A 177 6.29 0.04 -6.43
C GLN A 177 7.79 -0.21 -6.22
N TYR A 178 8.46 0.64 -5.46
CA TYR A 178 9.86 0.45 -5.13
C TYR A 178 10.07 -0.85 -4.33
N LEU A 179 9.29 -1.08 -3.28
CA LEU A 179 9.38 -2.29 -2.46
C LEU A 179 9.17 -3.56 -3.30
N HIS A 180 8.12 -3.59 -4.12
CA HIS A 180 7.81 -4.75 -4.96
C HIS A 180 8.90 -4.99 -6.03
N SER A 181 9.56 -3.94 -6.53
CA SER A 181 10.66 -4.05 -7.48
C SER A 181 11.91 -4.71 -6.89
N ILE A 182 12.13 -4.57 -5.58
CA ILE A 182 13.22 -5.23 -4.84
C ILE A 182 12.76 -6.47 -4.08
N ASN A 183 11.59 -7.03 -4.45
CA ASN A 183 10.99 -8.23 -3.88
C ASN A 183 10.74 -8.17 -2.37
N ILE A 184 10.26 -7.04 -1.89
CA ILE A 184 9.81 -6.86 -0.51
C ILE A 184 8.30 -6.59 -0.51
N ALA A 185 7.55 -7.30 0.34
CA ALA A 185 6.19 -6.97 0.73
C ALA A 185 6.22 -6.29 2.10
N HIS A 186 5.53 -5.16 2.25
CA HIS A 186 5.48 -4.41 3.50
C HIS A 186 4.57 -5.06 4.53
N ARG A 187 3.40 -5.50 4.10
CA ARG A 187 2.40 -6.27 4.86
C ARG A 187 1.69 -5.52 5.99
N ASP A 188 2.00 -4.27 6.22
CA ASP A 188 1.37 -3.44 7.26
C ASP A 188 1.17 -2.00 6.80
N VAL A 189 0.82 -1.79 5.53
CA VAL A 189 0.46 -0.46 5.03
C VAL A 189 -0.89 -0.09 5.62
N LYS A 190 -0.90 0.85 6.54
CA LYS A 190 -2.10 1.22 7.29
C LYS A 190 -2.17 2.69 7.64
N SER A 191 -3.39 3.13 7.79
CA SER A 191 -3.81 4.33 8.48
C SER A 191 -4.40 3.97 9.85
N PRO A 192 -4.36 4.82 10.85
CA PRO A 192 -5.02 4.52 12.10
C PRO A 192 -6.52 4.53 11.90
N VAL A 193 -7.12 3.45 12.27
CA VAL A 193 -8.54 3.40 12.57
C VAL A 193 -8.75 3.54 14.08
N SER A 194 -7.67 3.78 14.84
CA SER A 194 -7.70 4.02 16.27
C SER A 194 -6.55 4.93 16.73
N LYS A 195 -6.82 5.80 17.70
CA LYS A 195 -5.87 6.77 18.29
C LYS A 195 -4.58 6.14 18.85
N HIS A 196 -4.58 4.83 19.09
CA HIS A 196 -3.46 4.09 19.66
C HIS A 196 -2.75 3.16 18.67
N ALA A 197 -3.28 2.99 17.45
CA ALA A 197 -2.56 2.30 16.39
C ALA A 197 -1.78 3.36 15.59
N PRO A 198 -0.44 3.38 15.63
CA PRO A 198 0.32 4.35 14.87
C PRO A 198 0.09 4.16 13.38
N GLU A 199 -0.10 5.26 12.67
CA GLU A 199 -0.02 5.26 11.21
C GLU A 199 1.40 4.92 10.78
N ASN A 200 1.45 4.19 9.65
CA ASN A 200 2.73 3.98 8.99
C ASN A 200 2.94 4.97 7.83
N LEU A 201 2.12 6.01 7.75
CA LEU A 201 2.14 7.05 6.73
C LEU A 201 2.30 8.41 7.41
N LEU A 202 3.53 8.92 7.42
CA LEU A 202 3.91 10.14 8.11
C LEU A 202 4.47 11.19 7.15
N TYR A 203 4.20 12.46 7.43
CA TYR A 203 4.78 13.56 6.69
C TYR A 203 6.12 14.02 7.28
N THR A 204 7.03 14.43 6.39
CA THR A 204 8.37 14.91 6.78
C THR A 204 8.33 16.18 7.63
N SER A 205 7.35 17.05 7.43
CA SER A 205 7.21 18.31 8.17
C SER A 205 5.75 18.79 8.16
N LYS A 206 5.47 19.83 8.96
CA LYS A 206 4.15 20.49 8.99
C LYS A 206 3.89 21.41 7.80
N ARG A 207 4.84 21.59 6.90
CA ARG A 207 4.72 22.47 5.73
C ARG A 207 3.75 21.87 4.68
N PRO A 208 3.12 22.71 3.85
CA PRO A 208 2.20 22.23 2.80
C PRO A 208 2.86 21.29 1.79
N ASN A 209 4.13 21.50 1.48
CA ASN A 209 4.91 20.69 0.53
C ASN A 209 5.67 19.53 1.19
N ALA A 210 5.25 19.10 2.37
CA ALA A 210 5.84 17.95 3.05
C ALA A 210 5.66 16.66 2.26
N ILE A 211 6.66 15.80 2.30
CA ILE A 211 6.66 14.51 1.62
C ILE A 211 6.04 13.46 2.53
N LEU A 212 5.10 12.70 1.99
CA LEU A 212 4.52 11.54 2.67
C LEU A 212 5.46 10.35 2.56
N LYS A 213 5.72 9.68 3.68
CA LYS A 213 6.63 8.55 3.78
C LYS A 213 6.00 7.37 4.50
N LEU A 214 6.27 6.17 3.97
CA LEU A 214 5.93 4.90 4.59
C LEU A 214 6.98 4.52 5.63
N THR A 215 6.53 4.08 6.80
CA THR A 215 7.37 3.71 7.94
C THR A 215 7.06 2.28 8.41
N ASP A 216 7.78 1.81 9.42
CA ASP A 216 7.60 0.55 10.15
C ASP A 216 7.69 -0.72 9.27
N PHE A 217 8.86 -1.33 9.30
CA PHE A 217 9.19 -2.56 8.55
C PHE A 217 9.10 -3.83 9.41
N GLY A 218 8.47 -3.75 10.58
CA GLY A 218 8.36 -4.86 11.53
C GLY A 218 7.66 -6.10 11.00
N PHE A 219 6.85 -5.96 9.93
CA PHE A 219 6.16 -7.04 9.24
C PHE A 219 6.67 -7.28 7.82
N ALA A 220 7.64 -6.50 7.36
CA ALA A 220 8.17 -6.63 6.01
C ALA A 220 8.80 -8.02 5.79
N LYS A 221 8.66 -8.55 4.59
CA LYS A 221 9.19 -9.86 4.21
C LYS A 221 9.66 -9.88 2.76
N GLU A 222 10.72 -10.62 2.53
CA GLU A 222 11.23 -10.89 1.18
C GLU A 222 10.39 -11.98 0.51
N THR A 223 9.98 -11.72 -0.73
CA THR A 223 9.02 -12.54 -1.47
C THR A 223 9.66 -13.54 -2.45
N THR A 224 10.99 -13.51 -2.61
CA THR A 224 11.73 -14.42 -3.51
C THR A 224 11.96 -15.81 -2.94
N SER A 225 11.85 -15.98 -1.61
CA SER A 225 12.00 -17.31 -0.99
C SER A 225 10.70 -18.10 -1.13
N HIS A 226 10.79 -19.39 -1.49
CA HIS A 226 9.67 -20.34 -1.52
C HIS A 226 8.95 -20.51 -0.16
N ASN A 227 9.47 -19.89 0.89
CA ASN A 227 8.82 -19.86 2.19
C ASN A 227 7.62 -18.93 2.14
N SER A 228 6.46 -19.53 2.01
CA SER A 228 5.17 -18.87 2.09
C SER A 228 5.07 -17.96 3.31
N LEU A 229 4.40 -16.84 3.12
CA LEU A 229 4.01 -15.94 4.20
C LEU A 229 2.97 -16.63 5.08
N THR A 230 3.41 -17.40 6.06
CA THR A 230 2.52 -18.19 6.95
C THR A 230 2.16 -17.46 8.23
N THR A 231 2.88 -16.38 8.56
CA THR A 231 2.63 -15.62 9.79
C THR A 231 1.54 -14.58 9.55
N PRO A 232 0.36 -14.70 10.16
CA PRO A 232 -0.67 -13.68 10.07
C PRO A 232 -0.19 -12.39 10.75
N CYS A 233 -0.15 -11.31 9.99
CA CYS A 233 0.08 -9.98 10.54
C CYS A 233 -0.85 -9.02 9.81
N TYR A 234 -1.75 -8.40 10.56
CA TYR A 234 -2.73 -7.50 9.98
C TYR A 234 -3.28 -6.51 10.99
N THR A 235 -3.67 -5.36 10.47
CA THR A 235 -4.54 -4.44 11.19
C THR A 235 -5.96 -4.70 10.68
N PRO A 236 -6.94 -4.99 11.53
CA PRO A 236 -8.21 -5.61 11.14
C PRO A 236 -8.98 -4.97 10.00
N TYR A 237 -8.95 -3.64 9.88
CA TYR A 237 -9.68 -2.94 8.81
C TYR A 237 -8.99 -2.98 7.45
N TYR A 238 -7.71 -3.35 7.41
CA TYR A 238 -6.87 -3.40 6.20
C TYR A 238 -6.53 -4.83 5.80
N VAL A 239 -7.08 -5.80 6.50
CA VAL A 239 -6.74 -7.21 6.28
C VAL A 239 -7.31 -7.71 4.96
N ALA A 240 -6.46 -8.28 4.13
CA ALA A 240 -6.86 -8.97 2.92
C ALA A 240 -7.51 -10.33 3.24
N PRO A 241 -8.45 -10.82 2.40
CA PRO A 241 -9.19 -12.07 2.64
C PRO A 241 -8.29 -13.28 2.85
N GLU A 242 -7.21 -13.42 2.11
CA GLU A 242 -6.24 -14.52 2.17
C GLU A 242 -5.50 -14.58 3.51
N VAL A 243 -5.39 -13.45 4.20
CA VAL A 243 -4.75 -13.36 5.54
C VAL A 243 -5.67 -13.94 6.63
N LEU A 244 -6.99 -13.98 6.39
CA LEU A 244 -7.97 -14.56 7.31
C LEU A 244 -8.10 -16.08 7.18
N GLY A 245 -7.41 -16.68 6.22
CA GLY A 245 -7.40 -18.12 5.94
C GLY A 245 -6.00 -18.71 6.08
N PRO A 246 -5.85 -20.00 5.77
CA PRO A 246 -4.56 -20.69 5.75
C PRO A 246 -3.77 -20.42 4.46
N GLU A 247 -4.35 -19.66 3.52
CA GLU A 247 -3.76 -19.40 2.20
C GLU A 247 -2.50 -18.56 2.34
N LYS A 248 -1.60 -18.77 1.40
CA LYS A 248 -0.37 -18.00 1.27
C LYS A 248 -0.68 -16.66 0.60
N TYR A 249 -0.08 -15.61 1.12
CA TYR A 249 -0.18 -14.28 0.54
C TYR A 249 1.21 -13.65 0.36
N ASP A 250 1.30 -12.72 -0.56
CA ASP A 250 2.54 -12.05 -0.98
C ASP A 250 2.32 -10.53 -1.15
N LYS A 251 2.91 -9.97 -2.19
CA LYS A 251 2.77 -8.56 -2.55
C LYS A 251 1.31 -8.10 -2.72
N SER A 252 0.39 -9.02 -3.02
CA SER A 252 -1.03 -8.69 -3.24
C SER A 252 -1.73 -8.17 -1.98
N CYS A 253 -1.25 -8.52 -0.77
CA CYS A 253 -1.81 -7.97 0.45
C CYS A 253 -1.53 -6.46 0.59
N ASP A 254 -0.41 -5.95 0.07
CA ASP A 254 -0.12 -4.52 0.02
C ASP A 254 -1.11 -3.79 -0.90
N MET A 255 -1.49 -4.43 -2.01
CA MET A 255 -2.47 -3.88 -2.96
C MET A 255 -3.87 -3.78 -2.35
N TRP A 256 -4.28 -4.77 -1.56
CA TRP A 256 -5.52 -4.69 -0.79
C TRP A 256 -5.50 -3.49 0.18
N SER A 257 -4.41 -3.32 0.90
CA SER A 257 -4.23 -2.19 1.82
C SER A 257 -4.32 -0.83 1.10
N LEU A 258 -3.76 -0.71 -0.11
CA LEU A 258 -3.94 0.46 -0.96
C LEU A 258 -5.41 0.73 -1.28
N GLY A 259 -6.18 -0.32 -1.60
CA GLY A 259 -7.62 -0.21 -1.84
C GLY A 259 -8.39 0.31 -0.64
N VAL A 260 -8.06 -0.19 0.56
CA VAL A 260 -8.68 0.28 1.81
C VAL A 260 -8.32 1.74 2.09
N ILE A 261 -7.05 2.13 1.97
CA ILE A 261 -6.62 3.52 2.16
C ILE A 261 -7.32 4.45 1.16
N MET A 262 -7.35 4.07 -0.11
CA MET A 262 -8.02 4.84 -1.16
C MET A 262 -9.51 5.03 -0.86
N TYR A 263 -10.20 3.98 -0.41
CA TYR A 263 -11.59 4.06 0.00
C TYR A 263 -11.79 5.07 1.12
N ILE A 264 -10.96 5.01 2.19
CA ILE A 264 -11.05 5.94 3.32
C ILE A 264 -10.73 7.38 2.89
N LEU A 265 -9.73 7.59 2.03
CA LEU A 265 -9.40 8.93 1.52
C LEU A 265 -10.57 9.58 0.79
N LEU A 266 -11.41 8.80 0.10
CA LEU A 266 -12.52 9.31 -0.69
C LEU A 266 -13.81 9.54 0.10
N CYS A 267 -14.00 8.87 1.25
CA CYS A 267 -15.25 8.99 2.01
C CYS A 267 -15.08 9.29 3.50
N GLY A 268 -13.96 8.89 4.12
CA GLY A 268 -13.68 9.12 5.53
C GLY A 268 -13.90 7.93 6.46
N TYR A 269 -14.38 6.77 5.96
CA TYR A 269 -14.61 5.54 6.73
C TYR A 269 -14.15 4.30 5.97
N PRO A 270 -13.82 3.18 6.67
CA PRO A 270 -13.35 1.95 6.03
C PRO A 270 -14.47 1.20 5.26
N PRO A 271 -14.13 0.42 4.20
CA PRO A 271 -15.12 -0.26 3.37
C PRO A 271 -15.88 -1.38 4.10
N PHE A 272 -15.29 -1.98 5.11
CA PHE A 272 -15.89 -3.10 5.86
C PHE A 272 -16.38 -2.70 7.24
N TYR A 273 -16.65 -1.42 7.44
CA TYR A 273 -17.13 -0.88 8.70
C TYR A 273 -18.50 -1.44 9.09
N SER A 274 -18.69 -1.67 10.38
CA SER A 274 -19.99 -2.04 10.95
C SER A 274 -20.74 -0.78 11.39
N ASN A 275 -21.97 -0.58 10.91
CA ASN A 275 -22.80 0.57 11.25
C ASN A 275 -23.13 0.68 12.77
N HIS A 276 -22.68 -0.27 13.58
CA HIS A 276 -22.96 -0.33 15.02
C HIS A 276 -21.72 -0.09 15.89
N GLY A 277 -20.60 0.38 15.33
CA GLY A 277 -19.40 0.72 16.11
C GLY A 277 -18.73 -0.45 16.84
N LEU A 278 -19.19 -1.67 16.60
CA LEU A 278 -18.65 -2.86 17.28
C LEU A 278 -17.28 -3.23 16.71
N ALA A 279 -16.37 -3.57 17.60
CA ALA A 279 -15.10 -4.21 17.30
C ALA A 279 -15.29 -5.38 16.33
N ILE A 280 -14.19 -5.86 15.71
CA ILE A 280 -14.17 -6.90 14.67
C ILE A 280 -15.18 -8.01 14.98
N SER A 281 -16.37 -7.84 14.45
CA SER A 281 -17.42 -8.85 14.58
C SER A 281 -17.13 -10.03 13.64
N PRO A 282 -17.62 -11.23 13.95
CA PRO A 282 -17.61 -12.35 12.99
C PRO A 282 -18.19 -11.95 11.63
N GLY A 283 -19.20 -11.08 11.60
CA GLY A 283 -19.78 -10.55 10.37
C GLY A 283 -18.84 -9.68 9.54
N MET A 284 -17.93 -8.91 10.15
CA MET A 284 -16.91 -8.16 9.42
C MET A 284 -15.95 -9.09 8.68
N LYS A 285 -15.43 -10.12 9.34
CA LYS A 285 -14.55 -11.12 8.70
C LYS A 285 -15.24 -11.81 7.53
N THR A 286 -16.52 -12.12 7.66
CA THR A 286 -17.31 -12.69 6.57
C THR A 286 -17.43 -11.72 5.39
N ARG A 287 -17.76 -10.45 5.65
CA ARG A 287 -17.83 -9.42 4.59
C ARG A 287 -16.49 -9.22 3.87
N ILE A 288 -15.38 -9.20 4.60
CA ILE A 288 -14.03 -9.11 4.01
C ILE A 288 -13.80 -10.32 3.08
N ARG A 289 -14.04 -11.54 3.55
CA ARG A 289 -13.87 -12.78 2.75
C ARG A 289 -14.74 -12.82 1.51
N MET A 290 -15.93 -12.24 1.59
CA MET A 290 -16.89 -12.19 0.48
C MET A 290 -16.73 -10.95 -0.39
N GLY A 291 -15.85 -10.02 -0.04
CA GLY A 291 -15.68 -8.74 -0.75
C GLY A 291 -16.94 -7.89 -0.74
N GLN A 292 -17.72 -7.94 0.33
CA GLN A 292 -18.99 -7.23 0.47
C GLN A 292 -18.78 -5.84 1.05
N TYR A 293 -18.78 -4.82 0.21
CA TYR A 293 -18.74 -3.40 0.57
C TYR A 293 -19.55 -2.60 -0.47
N GLU A 294 -19.90 -1.38 -0.13
CA GLU A 294 -20.76 -0.51 -0.92
C GLU A 294 -20.13 0.87 -1.10
N PHE A 295 -20.72 1.69 -1.96
CA PHE A 295 -20.37 3.09 -2.18
C PHE A 295 -21.59 3.97 -1.89
N PRO A 296 -21.96 4.16 -0.60
CA PRO A 296 -23.20 4.83 -0.25
C PRO A 296 -23.12 6.34 -0.46
N ASN A 297 -24.26 6.94 -0.83
CA ASN A 297 -24.43 8.38 -0.88
C ASN A 297 -24.72 8.92 0.54
N PRO A 298 -24.36 10.17 0.87
CA PRO A 298 -23.88 11.21 -0.08
C PRO A 298 -22.37 11.17 -0.39
N GLU A 299 -21.53 10.44 0.33
CA GLU A 299 -20.06 10.51 0.24
C GLU A 299 -19.55 10.11 -1.15
N TRP A 300 -20.25 9.20 -1.82
CA TRP A 300 -19.83 8.62 -3.10
C TRP A 300 -20.58 9.20 -4.33
N SER A 301 -21.50 10.17 -4.13
CA SER A 301 -22.29 10.72 -5.23
C SER A 301 -21.44 11.39 -6.30
N GLU A 302 -20.41 12.12 -5.90
CA GLU A 302 -19.54 12.90 -6.79
C GLU A 302 -18.30 12.11 -7.27
N VAL A 303 -18.07 10.91 -6.76
CA VAL A 303 -16.94 10.08 -7.16
C VAL A 303 -17.28 9.29 -8.41
N SER A 304 -16.44 9.41 -9.43
CA SER A 304 -16.66 8.75 -10.73
C SER A 304 -16.68 7.23 -10.64
N GLU A 305 -17.38 6.58 -11.59
CA GLU A 305 -17.41 5.10 -11.67
C GLU A 305 -16.03 4.51 -11.99
N GLU A 306 -15.20 5.25 -12.73
CA GLU A 306 -13.81 4.86 -13.00
C GLU A 306 -13.00 4.71 -11.71
N VAL A 307 -13.13 5.66 -10.78
CA VAL A 307 -12.44 5.62 -9.48
C VAL A 307 -12.99 4.51 -8.59
N LYS A 308 -14.30 4.30 -8.57
CA LYS A 308 -14.92 3.16 -7.87
C LYS A 308 -14.45 1.82 -8.43
N MET A 309 -14.29 1.72 -9.77
CA MET A 309 -13.75 0.52 -10.41
C MET A 309 -12.29 0.26 -10.04
N LEU A 310 -11.47 1.30 -9.91
CA LEU A 310 -10.08 1.17 -9.42
C LEU A 310 -10.06 0.55 -8.02
N ILE A 311 -10.92 1.02 -7.11
CA ILE A 311 -11.07 0.42 -5.78
C ILE A 311 -11.50 -1.04 -5.87
N ARG A 312 -12.49 -1.38 -6.70
CA ARG A 312 -12.95 -2.76 -6.88
C ARG A 312 -11.83 -3.68 -7.37
N ASN A 313 -10.94 -3.19 -8.24
CA ASN A 313 -9.80 -3.94 -8.72
C ASN A 313 -8.72 -4.17 -7.64
N LEU A 314 -8.56 -3.23 -6.71
CA LEU A 314 -7.67 -3.37 -5.56
C LEU A 314 -8.26 -4.29 -4.48
N LEU A 315 -9.58 -4.28 -4.30
CA LEU A 315 -10.29 -5.05 -3.26
C LEU A 315 -10.87 -6.37 -3.78
N LYS A 316 -10.36 -6.92 -4.87
CA LYS A 316 -10.69 -8.29 -5.29
C LYS A 316 -10.25 -9.29 -4.23
N THR A 317 -11.14 -10.22 -3.90
CA THR A 317 -10.90 -11.21 -2.85
C THR A 317 -9.85 -12.24 -3.27
N GLU A 318 -9.82 -12.59 -4.56
CA GLU A 318 -8.81 -13.50 -5.12
C GLU A 318 -7.49 -12.75 -5.38
N PRO A 319 -6.39 -13.10 -4.68
CA PRO A 319 -5.11 -12.38 -4.80
C PRO A 319 -4.54 -12.35 -6.22
N THR A 320 -4.74 -13.42 -6.99
CA THR A 320 -4.23 -13.56 -8.37
C THR A 320 -4.97 -12.67 -9.37
N GLN A 321 -6.20 -12.27 -9.04
CA GLN A 321 -7.02 -11.35 -9.85
C GLN A 321 -6.91 -9.90 -9.39
N ARG A 322 -6.28 -9.67 -8.23
CA ARG A 322 -6.11 -8.33 -7.68
C ARG A 322 -5.09 -7.55 -8.49
N MET A 323 -5.39 -6.28 -8.74
CA MET A 323 -4.53 -5.35 -9.47
C MET A 323 -3.10 -5.34 -8.88
N THR A 324 -2.11 -5.38 -9.74
CA THR A 324 -0.69 -5.26 -9.38
C THR A 324 -0.31 -3.78 -9.20
N ILE A 325 0.83 -3.53 -8.55
CA ILE A 325 1.33 -2.16 -8.39
C ILE A 325 1.67 -1.49 -9.74
N THR A 326 2.13 -2.25 -10.72
CA THR A 326 2.42 -1.72 -12.06
C THR A 326 1.14 -1.25 -12.76
N GLU A 327 0.08 -2.04 -12.72
CA GLU A 327 -1.23 -1.65 -13.27
C GLU A 327 -1.81 -0.43 -12.54
N PHE A 328 -1.70 -0.40 -11.21
CA PHE A 328 -2.13 0.73 -10.38
C PHE A 328 -1.41 2.04 -10.75
N MET A 329 -0.09 2.03 -10.86
CA MET A 329 0.71 3.21 -11.18
C MET A 329 0.47 3.72 -12.62
N ASN A 330 0.05 2.84 -13.53
CA ASN A 330 -0.30 3.18 -14.91
C ASN A 330 -1.77 3.61 -15.07
N HIS A 331 -2.59 3.51 -14.03
CA HIS A 331 -3.97 3.96 -14.09
C HIS A 331 -4.03 5.50 -14.27
N PRO A 332 -4.86 6.04 -15.18
CA PRO A 332 -4.91 7.48 -15.47
C PRO A 332 -5.12 8.35 -14.22
N TRP A 333 -5.97 7.92 -13.30
CA TRP A 333 -6.24 8.62 -12.04
C TRP A 333 -5.00 8.76 -11.15
N ILE A 334 -4.04 7.82 -11.22
CA ILE A 334 -2.77 7.87 -10.49
C ILE A 334 -1.70 8.57 -11.33
N MET A 335 -1.49 8.13 -12.58
CA MET A 335 -0.41 8.63 -13.43
C MET A 335 -0.57 10.12 -13.73
N GLN A 336 -1.81 10.58 -13.94
CA GLN A 336 -2.15 11.98 -14.23
C GLN A 336 -2.76 12.70 -13.01
N SER A 337 -2.30 12.41 -11.82
CA SER A 337 -2.88 12.92 -10.55
C SER A 337 -3.10 14.44 -10.53
N THR A 338 -2.21 15.22 -11.14
CA THR A 338 -2.33 16.68 -11.24
C THR A 338 -3.46 17.15 -12.15
N LYS A 339 -4.02 16.29 -13.01
CA LYS A 339 -5.17 16.58 -13.89
C LYS A 339 -6.50 16.13 -13.30
N VAL A 340 -6.48 15.37 -12.21
CA VAL A 340 -7.70 14.95 -11.51
C VAL A 340 -8.47 16.18 -11.05
N PRO A 341 -9.81 16.20 -11.14
CA PRO A 341 -10.62 17.32 -10.68
C PRO A 341 -10.39 17.64 -9.20
N GLN A 342 -10.54 18.91 -8.83
CA GLN A 342 -10.52 19.35 -7.44
C GLN A 342 -11.91 19.22 -6.79
N THR A 343 -12.60 18.13 -7.07
CA THR A 343 -13.92 17.84 -6.48
C THR A 343 -13.79 17.77 -4.96
N PRO A 344 -14.54 18.60 -4.21
CA PRO A 344 -14.54 18.54 -2.76
C PRO A 344 -15.12 17.21 -2.27
N LEU A 345 -14.45 16.58 -1.30
CA LEU A 345 -14.87 15.32 -0.70
C LEU A 345 -15.41 15.52 0.72
N HIS A 346 -16.26 14.63 1.16
CA HIS A 346 -16.81 14.63 2.52
C HIS A 346 -15.82 14.17 3.59
N THR A 347 -14.66 13.65 3.19
CA THR A 347 -13.68 12.96 4.04
C THR A 347 -13.29 13.71 5.30
N SER A 348 -12.93 15.00 5.19
CA SER A 348 -12.49 15.77 6.38
C SER A 348 -13.62 15.97 7.38
N ARG A 349 -14.86 16.18 6.90
CA ARG A 349 -16.04 16.30 7.76
C ARG A 349 -16.35 14.98 8.46
N VAL A 350 -16.41 13.89 7.71
CA VAL A 350 -16.71 12.56 8.26
C VAL A 350 -15.68 12.14 9.30
N LEU A 351 -14.38 12.34 9.01
CA LEU A 351 -13.32 12.04 9.96
C LEU A 351 -13.40 12.87 11.25
N LYS A 352 -13.92 14.11 11.19
CA LYS A 352 -14.15 14.95 12.38
C LYS A 352 -15.36 14.48 13.19
N GLU A 353 -16.48 14.21 12.52
CA GLU A 353 -17.72 13.76 13.14
C GLU A 353 -17.52 12.41 13.87
N ASP A 354 -16.73 11.51 13.28
CA ASP A 354 -16.40 10.22 13.88
C ASP A 354 -15.36 10.30 15.00
N LYS A 355 -14.67 11.43 15.16
CA LYS A 355 -13.62 11.59 16.18
C LYS A 355 -14.14 11.31 17.60
N GLU A 356 -15.36 11.70 17.92
CA GLU A 356 -15.99 11.45 19.22
C GLU A 356 -16.50 10.01 19.34
N ARG A 357 -17.10 9.44 18.29
CA ARG A 357 -17.56 8.05 18.27
C ARG A 357 -16.42 7.03 18.27
N TRP A 358 -15.27 7.40 17.67
CA TRP A 358 -14.09 6.56 17.62
C TRP A 358 -13.42 6.37 19.00
N GLU A 359 -13.66 7.24 19.98
CA GLU A 359 -13.11 7.07 21.34
C GLU A 359 -13.64 5.76 21.98
N ASP A 360 -14.93 5.49 21.88
CA ASP A 360 -15.56 4.29 22.46
C ASP A 360 -15.19 3.00 21.72
N VAL A 361 -15.04 3.08 20.38
CA VAL A 361 -14.59 1.96 19.53
C VAL A 361 -13.12 1.60 19.77
N LYS A 362 -12.32 2.56 20.25
CA LYS A 362 -10.87 2.41 20.45
C LYS A 362 -10.49 1.44 21.56
N GLU A 363 -11.16 1.48 22.70
CA GLU A 363 -10.84 0.61 23.84
C GLU A 363 -11.12 -0.85 23.50
N GLU A 364 -12.25 -1.14 22.87
CA GLU A 364 -12.61 -2.49 22.45
C GLU A 364 -11.70 -3.01 21.33
N MET A 365 -11.31 -2.15 20.39
CA MET A 365 -10.39 -2.54 19.31
C MET A 365 -8.98 -2.83 19.80
N THR A 366 -8.48 -2.06 20.77
CA THR A 366 -7.16 -2.31 21.35
C THR A 366 -7.12 -3.65 22.07
N SER A 367 -8.18 -4.00 22.77
CA SER A 367 -8.35 -5.30 23.42
C SER A 367 -8.46 -6.45 22.40
N ALA A 368 -9.25 -6.28 21.33
CA ALA A 368 -9.41 -7.27 20.28
C ALA A 368 -8.11 -7.45 19.45
N LEU A 369 -7.36 -6.37 19.21
CA LEU A 369 -6.06 -6.41 18.53
C LEU A 369 -4.99 -7.13 19.35
N ALA A 370 -4.98 -6.93 20.66
CA ALA A 370 -4.05 -7.64 21.55
C ALA A 370 -4.28 -9.16 21.49
N THR A 371 -5.56 -9.58 21.41
CA THR A 371 -5.91 -11.00 21.29
C THR A 371 -5.68 -11.59 19.89
N MET A 372 -5.67 -10.78 18.83
CA MET A 372 -5.46 -11.22 17.45
C MET A 372 -4.00 -11.21 17.01
N ARG A 373 -3.12 -10.49 17.70
CA ARG A 373 -1.67 -10.52 17.50
C ARG A 373 -1.05 -11.75 18.14
N VAL A 374 -1.54 -12.91 17.79
CA VAL A 374 -0.87 -14.16 18.14
C VAL A 374 0.35 -14.27 17.25
N ASP A 375 1.49 -13.95 17.82
CA ASP A 375 2.81 -14.21 17.20
C ASP A 375 2.99 -15.73 17.20
N TYR A 376 2.71 -16.37 16.08
CA TYR A 376 2.84 -17.84 15.95
C TYR A 376 4.27 -18.33 16.25
N GLU A 377 5.26 -17.47 16.16
CA GLU A 377 6.64 -17.79 16.59
C GLU A 377 6.77 -17.85 18.11
N GLN A 378 5.85 -17.26 18.88
CA GLN A 378 5.80 -17.35 20.34
C GLN A 378 4.92 -18.50 20.85
N ILE A 379 4.11 -19.10 19.98
CA ILE A 379 3.41 -20.35 20.32
C ILE A 379 4.47 -21.46 20.34
N LYS A 380 5.07 -21.67 21.49
CA LYS A 380 5.74 -22.95 21.75
C LYS A 380 4.63 -24.02 21.69
N ILE A 381 4.55 -24.71 20.57
CA ILE A 381 3.73 -25.92 20.44
C ILE A 381 4.26 -26.89 21.48
N LYS A 382 3.69 -26.89 22.66
CA LYS A 382 3.92 -27.94 23.65
C LYS A 382 3.42 -29.23 23.01
N LYS A 383 4.21 -30.27 23.05
CA LYS A 383 3.75 -31.58 22.63
C LYS A 383 2.42 -31.85 23.35
N ILE A 384 1.48 -32.51 22.68
CA ILE A 384 0.18 -32.90 23.27
C ILE A 384 0.38 -33.57 24.64
N GLU A 385 1.56 -34.13 24.83
CA GLU A 385 2.04 -34.76 26.07
C GLU A 385 2.19 -33.83 27.26
N ASP A 386 2.53 -32.58 27.01
CA ASP A 386 2.80 -31.57 28.04
C ASP A 386 1.61 -30.62 28.26
N ALA A 387 0.48 -30.89 27.59
CA ALA A 387 -0.71 -30.03 27.68
C ALA A 387 -1.43 -30.26 29.01
N SER A 388 -1.54 -29.20 29.81
CA SER A 388 -2.27 -29.17 31.09
C SER A 388 -3.79 -29.00 30.94
N ASN A 389 -4.34 -29.01 29.73
CA ASN A 389 -5.77 -28.83 29.46
C ASN A 389 -6.58 -30.05 29.98
N PRO A 390 -7.50 -29.89 30.95
CA PRO A 390 -8.26 -31.00 31.56
C PRO A 390 -9.04 -31.85 30.54
N LEU A 391 -9.53 -31.25 29.48
CA LEU A 391 -10.30 -31.96 28.43
C LEU A 391 -9.38 -32.85 27.55
N LEU A 392 -8.17 -32.39 27.28
CA LEU A 392 -7.17 -33.19 26.55
C LEU A 392 -6.66 -34.35 27.41
N LEU A 393 -6.45 -34.14 28.71
CA LEU A 393 -6.09 -35.18 29.66
C LEU A 393 -7.17 -36.26 29.79
N LYS A 394 -8.45 -35.87 29.78
CA LYS A 394 -9.59 -36.80 29.82
C LYS A 394 -9.69 -37.64 28.52
N ARG A 395 -9.51 -37.02 27.35
CA ARG A 395 -9.51 -37.72 26.06
C ARG A 395 -8.35 -38.72 25.96
N ARG A 396 -7.19 -38.33 26.50
CA ARG A 396 -5.97 -39.17 26.50
C ARG A 396 -6.12 -40.39 27.42
N LYS A 397 -6.71 -40.22 28.63
CA LYS A 397 -7.04 -41.35 29.46
C LYS A 397 -7.98 -42.35 28.78
N LYS A 398 -8.96 -41.82 28.03
CA LYS A 398 -9.89 -42.64 27.27
C LYS A 398 -9.26 -43.38 26.10
N ALA A 399 -8.34 -42.73 25.36
CA ALA A 399 -7.59 -43.35 24.25
C ALA A 399 -6.65 -44.45 24.75
N ARG A 400 -5.87 -44.21 25.82
CA ARG A 400 -5.02 -45.25 26.44
C ARG A 400 -5.82 -46.43 27.00
N ALA A 401 -6.99 -46.20 27.56
CA ALA A 401 -7.87 -47.26 28.03
C ALA A 401 -8.41 -48.14 26.88
N LEU A 402 -8.68 -47.52 25.71
CA LEU A 402 -9.11 -48.24 24.51
C LEU A 402 -7.97 -49.03 23.89
N GLU A 403 -6.72 -48.49 23.85
CA GLU A 403 -5.53 -49.21 23.39
C GLU A 403 -5.17 -50.41 24.29
N ALA A 404 -5.26 -50.20 25.62
CA ALA A 404 -5.03 -51.29 26.58
C ALA A 404 -6.11 -52.38 26.48
N ALA A 405 -7.36 -52.05 26.21
CA ALA A 405 -8.42 -53.03 25.95
C ALA A 405 -8.24 -53.79 24.62
N ALA A 406 -7.71 -53.11 23.59
CA ALA A 406 -7.43 -53.73 22.30
C ALA A 406 -6.18 -54.68 22.30
N LEU A 407 -5.28 -54.48 23.24
CA LEU A 407 -4.09 -55.36 23.44
C LEU A 407 -4.36 -56.58 24.35
N ALA A 408 -5.54 -56.60 25.00
CA ALA A 408 -5.97 -57.69 25.90
C ALA A 408 -6.90 -58.69 25.22
N HIS A 409 -7.18 -58.55 23.92
CA HIS A 409 -7.87 -59.51 23.04
C HIS A 409 -6.90 -59.95 21.93
#